data_1f1ae3d3ce8ab9a1220a2420ccc60d2c
#
_entry.id   1f1ae3d3ce8ab9a1220a2420ccc60d2c
#
_cell.length_a   1.000
_cell.length_b   1.000
_cell.length_c   1.000
_cell.angle_alpha   90.00
_cell.angle_beta   90.00
_cell.angle_gamma   90.00
#
_symmetry.space_group_name_H-M   'P 1'
#
loop_
_entity.id
_entity.type
_entity.pdbx_description
1 polymer ?
#
loop_
_entity_poly.entity_id
_entity_poly.type
_entity_poly.pdbx_seq_one_letter_code
_entity_poly.pdbx_strand_id
1 'polypeptide(L)'
;MRVTFIYHSAFLVELDDMTLLFDYFRGALPPIRRDVPLVIFASHSHGDHFSPRIFSLAGDAERVSFVLSDDIPAGEVPAALASRTVRIGPGRAVRGTAEDDASGASFSPAAGSDGGTGSGECAAPTQGSGDGPGQEERSGFGPDTAPENGAWRRLPDSPALPPALSVRTLYSNDLGVAFLIQDGGASLYFAGDLNNWWWDGDAADRALETSYRHELKKIRGETFDAAFIPLDPRISGYWKGVEDFLQFASARYVFPMHFEDDPSIIRRMEARKEYGALPTKLVRIEKTGEEFTI
;
A
#
# COMPACT_ATOMS: atom_id res chain seq x y z
N MET A 1 16.13 12.63 -4.80
CA MET A 1 15.50 11.55 -4.01
C MET A 1 16.54 10.49 -3.73
N ARG A 2 16.59 9.97 -2.50
CA ARG A 2 17.46 8.85 -2.09
C ARG A 2 16.60 7.67 -1.66
N VAL A 3 16.90 6.48 -2.16
CA VAL A 3 16.16 5.24 -1.87
C VAL A 3 17.11 4.24 -1.24
N THR A 4 16.75 3.69 -0.09
CA THR A 4 17.50 2.61 0.57
C THR A 4 16.67 1.35 0.62
N PHE A 5 17.20 0.26 0.08
CA PHE A 5 16.60 -1.07 0.22
C PHE A 5 16.92 -1.64 1.60
N ILE A 6 15.90 -1.98 2.38
CA ILE A 6 16.08 -2.52 3.73
C ILE A 6 16.04 -4.05 3.70
N TYR A 7 14.91 -4.60 3.29
CA TYR A 7 14.72 -6.04 3.16
C TYR A 7 13.36 -6.35 2.49
N HIS A 8 13.28 -7.37 1.64
CA HIS A 8 12.05 -7.87 0.99
C HIS A 8 11.30 -6.77 0.25
N SER A 9 10.22 -6.24 0.82
CA SER A 9 9.47 -5.09 0.29
C SER A 9 9.70 -3.80 1.10
N ALA A 10 10.62 -3.82 2.09
CA ALA A 10 10.89 -2.67 2.92
C ALA A 10 11.89 -1.70 2.29
N PHE A 11 11.47 -0.45 2.10
CA PHE A 11 12.28 0.64 1.55
C PHE A 11 12.16 1.90 2.39
N LEU A 12 13.27 2.63 2.53
CA LEU A 12 13.28 4.00 3.00
C LEU A 12 13.50 4.93 1.80
N VAL A 13 12.62 5.90 1.62
CA VAL A 13 12.71 6.91 0.55
C VAL A 13 12.82 8.28 1.21
N GLU A 14 13.92 8.97 0.96
CA GLU A 14 14.17 10.31 1.47
C GLU A 14 13.94 11.31 0.34
N LEU A 15 12.94 12.14 0.52
CA LEU A 15 12.64 13.33 -0.29
C LEU A 15 13.27 14.56 0.37
N ASP A 16 13.15 15.72 -0.28
CA ASP A 16 13.77 16.93 0.25
C ASP A 16 13.14 17.38 1.58
N ASP A 17 11.83 17.26 1.71
CA ASP A 17 11.01 17.76 2.81
C ASP A 17 10.33 16.68 3.67
N MET A 18 10.44 15.39 3.30
CA MET A 18 9.93 14.28 4.10
C MET A 18 10.70 12.98 3.87
N THR A 19 10.48 12.02 4.74
CA THR A 19 10.98 10.64 4.61
C THR A 19 9.80 9.68 4.63
N LEU A 20 9.80 8.71 3.71
CA LEU A 20 8.78 7.69 3.58
C LEU A 20 9.41 6.32 3.89
N LEU A 21 8.77 5.54 4.76
CA LEU A 21 9.17 4.17 5.08
C LEU A 21 8.05 3.22 4.68
N PHE A 22 8.37 2.27 3.81
CA PHE A 22 7.42 1.30 3.28
C PHE A 22 7.64 -0.08 3.85
N ASP A 23 6.53 -0.76 4.22
CA ASP A 23 6.42 -2.19 4.54
C ASP A 23 7.56 -2.72 5.43
N TYR A 24 7.90 -1.94 6.47
CA TYR A 24 8.98 -2.29 7.37
C TYR A 24 8.52 -3.28 8.44
N PHE A 25 9.02 -4.49 8.37
CA PHE A 25 8.78 -5.51 9.37
C PHE A 25 10.06 -6.04 10.03
N ARG A 26 11.20 -5.99 9.32
CA ARG A 26 12.53 -6.38 9.82
C ARG A 26 13.66 -5.75 9.00
N GLY A 27 14.88 -5.97 9.43
CA GLY A 27 16.09 -5.44 8.80
C GLY A 27 16.69 -4.28 9.58
N ALA A 28 17.92 -3.93 9.23
CA ALA A 28 18.60 -2.78 9.84
C ALA A 28 18.07 -1.49 9.20
N LEU A 29 17.46 -0.63 10.00
CA LEU A 29 17.08 0.71 9.53
C LEU A 29 18.31 1.60 9.44
N PRO A 30 18.49 2.33 8.32
CA PRO A 30 19.47 3.42 8.28
C PRO A 30 19.06 4.53 9.24
N PRO A 31 19.96 5.47 9.57
CA PRO A 31 19.62 6.65 10.35
C PRO A 31 18.48 7.43 9.67
N ILE A 32 17.35 7.56 10.36
CA ILE A 32 16.20 8.33 9.88
C ILE A 32 16.40 9.81 10.18
N ARG A 33 16.17 10.67 9.21
CA ARG A 33 16.18 12.12 9.35
C ARG A 33 15.15 12.56 10.39
N ARG A 34 15.54 13.47 11.27
CA ARG A 34 14.66 14.03 12.31
C ARG A 34 14.23 15.48 12.03
N ASP A 35 14.83 16.10 11.03
CA ASP A 35 14.57 17.48 10.62
C ASP A 35 13.31 17.60 9.75
N VAL A 36 12.83 16.49 9.19
CA VAL A 36 11.63 16.40 8.33
C VAL A 36 10.65 15.36 8.87
N PRO A 37 9.36 15.43 8.46
CA PRO A 37 8.38 14.40 8.79
C PRO A 37 8.79 13.01 8.30
N LEU A 38 8.43 11.99 9.08
CA LEU A 38 8.48 10.58 8.69
C LEU A 38 7.05 10.06 8.48
N VAL A 39 6.76 9.53 7.31
CA VAL A 39 5.48 8.85 7.03
C VAL A 39 5.75 7.37 6.79
N ILE A 40 5.10 6.52 7.59
CA ILE A 40 5.28 5.08 7.57
C ILE A 40 4.05 4.45 6.90
N PHE A 41 4.31 3.67 5.85
CA PHE A 41 3.29 2.97 5.07
C PHE A 41 3.33 1.48 5.36
N ALA A 42 2.15 0.85 5.46
CA ALA A 42 2.02 -0.60 5.40
C ALA A 42 0.90 -0.97 4.44
N SER A 43 1.25 -1.74 3.41
CA SER A 43 0.38 -2.07 2.29
C SER A 43 -0.70 -3.08 2.66
N HIS A 44 -0.43 -3.99 3.60
CA HIS A 44 -1.36 -5.00 4.09
C HIS A 44 -0.86 -5.65 5.39
N SER A 45 -1.67 -6.56 5.96
CA SER A 45 -1.46 -7.15 7.29
C SER A 45 -0.51 -8.34 7.35
N HIS A 46 -0.01 -8.88 6.23
CA HIS A 46 0.93 -10.01 6.25
C HIS A 46 2.22 -9.66 7.00
N GLY A 47 2.80 -10.67 7.69
CA GLY A 47 3.94 -10.48 8.59
C GLY A 47 5.27 -10.11 7.92
N ASP A 48 5.34 -10.17 6.60
CA ASP A 48 6.46 -9.74 5.75
C ASP A 48 6.27 -8.33 5.14
N HIS A 49 5.14 -7.65 5.46
CA HIS A 49 4.84 -6.26 5.08
C HIS A 49 4.46 -5.39 6.27
N PHE A 50 3.93 -5.98 7.34
CA PHE A 50 3.52 -5.26 8.54
C PHE A 50 4.11 -5.88 9.80
N SER A 51 4.56 -5.03 10.71
CA SER A 51 4.91 -5.40 12.08
C SER A 51 4.55 -4.26 13.02
N PRO A 52 3.93 -4.53 14.19
CA PRO A 52 3.67 -3.51 15.21
C PRO A 52 4.92 -2.75 15.69
N ARG A 53 6.11 -3.25 15.39
CA ARG A 53 7.38 -2.54 15.67
C ARG A 53 7.46 -1.16 15.01
N ILE A 54 6.75 -0.93 13.89
CA ILE A 54 6.71 0.39 13.24
C ILE A 54 6.24 1.48 14.20
N PHE A 55 5.35 1.18 15.13
CA PHE A 55 4.83 2.15 16.09
C PHE A 55 5.90 2.63 17.10
N SER A 56 6.93 1.81 17.37
CA SER A 56 8.04 2.23 18.23
C SER A 56 8.91 3.31 17.58
N LEU A 57 8.84 3.48 16.26
CA LEU A 57 9.58 4.51 15.53
C LEU A 57 9.02 5.92 15.79
N ALA A 58 7.77 6.02 16.27
CA ALA A 58 7.21 7.29 16.69
C ALA A 58 8.00 7.90 17.85
N GLY A 59 8.39 7.08 18.86
CA GLY A 59 9.09 7.55 20.05
C GLY A 59 8.44 8.81 20.63
N ASP A 60 9.25 9.79 21.00
CA ASP A 60 8.82 11.13 21.40
C ASP A 60 8.74 12.12 20.21
N ALA A 61 8.93 11.65 18.97
CA ALA A 61 8.93 12.50 17.79
C ALA A 61 7.50 12.85 17.36
N GLU A 62 7.16 14.14 17.38
CA GLU A 62 5.83 14.63 17.00
C GLU A 62 5.53 14.49 15.49
N ARG A 63 6.57 14.38 14.66
CA ARG A 63 6.47 14.40 13.20
C ARG A 63 6.50 13.01 12.55
N VAL A 64 5.92 12.00 13.22
CA VAL A 64 5.78 10.65 12.66
C VAL A 64 4.31 10.33 12.45
N SER A 65 3.96 9.95 11.23
CA SER A 65 2.61 9.59 10.80
C SER A 65 2.58 8.20 10.19
N PHE A 66 1.41 7.60 10.16
CA PHE A 66 1.19 6.26 9.62
C PHE A 66 0.08 6.27 8.57
N VAL A 67 0.30 5.60 7.45
CA VAL A 67 -0.70 5.31 6.41
C VAL A 67 -0.79 3.80 6.29
N LEU A 68 -1.83 3.24 6.84
CA LEU A 68 -2.01 1.80 6.95
C LEU A 68 -3.20 1.34 6.10
N SER A 69 -3.04 0.24 5.40
CA SER A 69 -4.16 -0.42 4.75
C SER A 69 -5.26 -0.77 5.77
N ASP A 70 -6.51 -0.74 5.37
CA ASP A 70 -7.65 -0.96 6.26
C ASP A 70 -7.87 -2.44 6.62
N ASP A 71 -7.18 -3.38 5.96
CA ASP A 71 -7.11 -4.79 6.36
C ASP A 71 -6.24 -5.02 7.60
N ILE A 72 -5.31 -4.11 7.94
CA ILE A 72 -4.58 -4.15 9.20
C ILE A 72 -5.58 -3.88 10.34
N PRO A 73 -5.70 -4.79 11.34
CA PRO A 73 -6.68 -4.61 12.40
C PRO A 73 -6.52 -3.28 13.15
N ALA A 74 -7.61 -2.56 13.39
CA ALA A 74 -7.55 -1.28 14.11
C ALA A 74 -6.98 -1.41 15.53
N GLY A 75 -7.12 -2.59 16.15
CA GLY A 75 -6.57 -2.89 17.47
C GLY A 75 -5.04 -2.97 17.52
N GLU A 76 -4.37 -3.09 16.38
CA GLU A 76 -2.91 -3.05 16.31
C GLU A 76 -2.36 -1.63 16.53
N VAL A 77 -3.17 -0.60 16.24
CA VAL A 77 -2.74 0.80 16.36
C VAL A 77 -2.81 1.24 17.83
N PRO A 78 -1.69 1.61 18.45
CA PRO A 78 -1.72 2.16 19.81
C PRO A 78 -2.63 3.38 19.90
N ALA A 79 -3.47 3.45 20.93
CA ALA A 79 -4.43 4.54 21.12
C ALA A 79 -3.77 5.94 21.06
N ALA A 80 -2.56 6.09 21.59
CA ALA A 80 -1.78 7.33 21.56
C ALA A 80 -1.37 7.77 20.15
N LEU A 81 -1.38 6.88 19.17
CA LEU A 81 -1.01 7.14 17.78
C LEU A 81 -2.21 7.20 16.83
N ALA A 82 -3.42 7.01 17.33
CA ALA A 82 -4.63 6.99 16.50
C ALA A 82 -4.82 8.30 15.72
N SER A 83 -4.54 9.46 16.31
CA SER A 83 -4.61 10.78 15.64
C SER A 83 -3.53 11.01 14.59
N ARG A 84 -2.46 10.20 14.59
CA ARG A 84 -1.37 10.24 13.63
C ARG A 84 -1.47 9.13 12.58
N THR A 85 -2.56 8.37 12.58
CA THR A 85 -2.75 7.21 11.71
C THR A 85 -3.92 7.42 10.77
N VAL A 86 -3.65 7.31 9.47
CA VAL A 86 -4.66 7.23 8.41
C VAL A 86 -4.82 5.77 8.03
N ARG A 87 -6.02 5.24 8.13
CA ARG A 87 -6.38 3.92 7.59
C ARG A 87 -7.07 4.11 6.25
N ILE A 88 -6.58 3.43 5.23
CA ILE A 88 -7.01 3.67 3.87
C ILE A 88 -7.25 2.35 3.13
N GLY A 89 -8.46 2.16 2.62
CA GLY A 89 -8.82 1.00 1.79
C GLY A 89 -8.59 1.24 0.31
N PRO A 90 -8.91 0.24 -0.53
CA PRO A 90 -8.74 0.33 -1.98
C PRO A 90 -9.59 1.42 -2.64
N GLY A 91 -9.09 2.01 -3.71
CA GLY A 91 -9.81 3.02 -4.49
C GLY A 91 -10.07 4.33 -3.74
N ARG A 92 -9.28 4.64 -2.73
CA ARG A 92 -9.40 5.85 -1.90
C ARG A 92 -8.31 6.85 -2.24
N ALA A 93 -8.56 8.12 -1.86
CA ALA A 93 -7.58 9.20 -1.92
C ALA A 93 -7.66 10.04 -0.65
N VAL A 94 -6.51 10.45 -0.12
CA VAL A 94 -6.37 11.33 1.05
C VAL A 94 -5.25 12.34 0.78
N ARG A 95 -5.36 13.54 1.36
CA ARG A 95 -4.31 14.57 1.35
C ARG A 95 -3.98 15.01 2.76
N GLY A 96 -2.76 15.46 2.95
CA GLY A 96 -2.37 16.20 4.13
C GLY A 96 -2.93 17.62 4.13
N THR A 97 -3.13 18.18 5.32
CA THR A 97 -3.52 19.59 5.52
C THR A 97 -2.53 20.29 6.42
N ALA A 98 -2.41 21.62 6.28
CA ALA A 98 -1.72 22.43 7.28
C ALA A 98 -2.50 22.42 8.59
N GLU A 99 -1.79 22.47 9.72
CA GLU A 99 -2.42 22.43 11.06
C GLU A 99 -3.42 23.58 11.30
N ASP A 100 -3.27 24.71 10.61
CA ASP A 100 -4.14 25.89 10.77
C ASP A 100 -5.54 25.71 10.17
N ASP A 101 -5.75 24.76 9.28
CA ASP A 101 -7.08 24.51 8.66
C ASP A 101 -8.00 23.64 9.55
N ALA A 102 -7.47 23.03 10.60
CA ALA A 102 -8.24 22.18 11.51
C ALA A 102 -9.12 22.94 12.50
N SER A 103 -8.98 24.29 12.62
CA SER A 103 -9.69 25.11 13.60
C SER A 103 -11.05 25.66 13.13
N GLY A 104 -11.48 25.36 11.89
CA GLY A 104 -12.61 26.03 11.22
C GLY A 104 -13.93 25.27 11.12
N ALA A 105 -14.11 24.09 11.69
CA ALA A 105 -15.38 23.35 11.60
C ALA A 105 -15.91 22.92 12.97
N SER A 106 -16.44 23.86 13.73
CA SER A 106 -17.35 23.54 14.84
C SER A 106 -18.72 23.13 14.27
N PHE A 107 -18.93 21.84 14.12
CA PHE A 107 -20.25 21.31 13.81
C PHE A 107 -21.05 21.19 15.11
N SER A 108 -21.98 22.10 15.33
CA SER A 108 -23.02 21.96 16.36
C SER A 108 -24.07 20.97 15.88
N PRO A 109 -24.37 19.91 16.61
CA PRO A 109 -25.48 19.05 16.27
C PRO A 109 -26.79 19.75 16.73
N ALA A 110 -27.66 20.03 15.77
CA ALA A 110 -29.03 20.45 16.05
C ALA A 110 -29.79 19.29 16.72
N ALA A 111 -30.35 19.54 17.89
CA ALA A 111 -31.25 18.66 18.59
C ALA A 111 -32.56 18.54 17.81
N GLY A 112 -32.92 17.33 17.42
CA GLY A 112 -34.24 16.96 16.90
C GLY A 112 -34.79 15.79 17.72
N SER A 113 -35.72 16.09 18.57
CA SER A 113 -36.57 15.12 19.28
C SER A 113 -37.58 14.54 18.30
N ASP A 114 -37.81 13.23 18.30
CA ASP A 114 -39.15 12.67 18.44
C ASP A 114 -39.10 11.13 18.58
N GLY A 115 -39.97 10.65 19.43
CA GLY A 115 -40.07 9.30 19.92
C GLY A 115 -40.86 8.37 19.00
N GLY A 116 -40.70 7.10 19.24
CA GLY A 116 -41.46 6.03 18.63
C GLY A 116 -41.17 4.69 19.29
N THR A 117 -42.04 4.29 20.19
CA THR A 117 -42.10 2.98 20.85
C THR A 117 -42.56 1.89 19.89
N GLY A 118 -41.93 0.74 19.90
CA GLY A 118 -42.38 -0.46 19.21
C GLY A 118 -41.74 -1.72 19.77
N SER A 119 -42.48 -2.43 20.60
CA SER A 119 -42.19 -3.74 21.19
C SER A 119 -42.37 -4.88 20.20
N GLY A 120 -41.51 -5.92 20.26
CA GLY A 120 -41.68 -7.17 19.49
C GLY A 120 -40.61 -8.20 19.82
N GLU A 121 -40.95 -9.06 20.61
CA GLU A 121 -40.75 -10.40 21.14
C GLU A 121 -39.64 -11.27 20.52
N CYS A 122 -39.05 -11.99 21.49
CA CYS A 122 -38.05 -13.03 21.41
C CYS A 122 -38.49 -14.32 20.72
N ALA A 123 -37.59 -15.00 20.01
CA ALA A 123 -37.56 -16.45 19.92
C ALA A 123 -36.10 -16.93 19.80
N ALA A 124 -35.70 -17.79 20.72
CA ALA A 124 -34.41 -18.50 20.74
C ALA A 124 -34.65 -20.00 20.45
N PRO A 125 -33.67 -20.91 20.57
CA PRO A 125 -32.91 -21.48 19.44
C PRO A 125 -33.13 -22.99 19.32
N THR A 126 -32.69 -23.61 18.26
CA THR A 126 -32.50 -25.08 18.20
C THR A 126 -31.06 -25.41 17.84
N GLN A 127 -30.47 -26.26 18.66
CA GLN A 127 -29.15 -26.87 18.51
C GLN A 127 -29.18 -27.95 17.41
N GLY A 128 -28.11 -28.04 16.63
CA GLY A 128 -27.78 -29.15 15.76
C GLY A 128 -26.27 -29.32 15.68
N SER A 129 -25.80 -30.42 16.23
CA SER A 129 -24.40 -30.88 16.24
C SER A 129 -23.99 -31.47 14.91
N GLY A 130 -22.75 -31.21 14.46
CA GLY A 130 -22.14 -31.91 13.32
C GLY A 130 -20.68 -31.51 13.15
N ASP A 131 -19.78 -32.35 13.62
CA ASP A 131 -18.33 -32.24 13.44
C ASP A 131 -17.91 -32.51 12.00
N GLY A 132 -17.05 -31.65 11.43
CA GLY A 132 -16.26 -31.85 10.22
C GLY A 132 -15.18 -30.78 10.12
N PRO A 133 -13.93 -31.10 9.64
CA PRO A 133 -12.82 -30.15 9.68
C PRO A 133 -13.06 -28.98 8.72
N GLY A 134 -12.97 -27.78 9.28
CA GLY A 134 -13.31 -26.52 8.61
C GLY A 134 -12.39 -26.22 7.42
N GLN A 135 -13.01 -26.05 6.29
CA GLN A 135 -12.54 -25.14 5.27
C GLN A 135 -12.83 -23.73 5.79
N GLU A 136 -11.80 -22.93 5.97
CA GLU A 136 -11.96 -21.50 6.22
C GLU A 136 -12.75 -20.89 5.03
N GLU A 137 -13.99 -20.57 5.29
CA GLU A 137 -14.82 -19.80 4.37
C GLU A 137 -14.14 -18.42 4.21
N ARG A 138 -13.59 -18.20 3.03
CA ARG A 138 -13.23 -16.87 2.56
C ARG A 138 -14.50 -16.02 2.63
N SER A 139 -14.58 -15.14 3.60
CA SER A 139 -15.65 -14.16 3.72
C SER A 139 -15.71 -13.38 2.41
N GLY A 140 -16.80 -13.57 1.67
CA GLY A 140 -17.05 -12.87 0.43
C GLY A 140 -17.11 -11.37 0.69
N PHE A 141 -16.05 -10.65 0.31
CA PHE A 141 -16.10 -9.21 0.11
C PHE A 141 -17.04 -8.97 -1.07
N GLY A 142 -18.23 -8.44 -0.78
CA GLY A 142 -19.08 -7.89 -1.81
C GLY A 142 -18.30 -6.81 -2.58
N PRO A 143 -18.51 -6.65 -3.89
CA PRO A 143 -17.84 -5.65 -4.68
C PRO A 143 -18.30 -4.27 -4.20
N ASP A 144 -17.49 -3.62 -3.36
CA ASP A 144 -17.56 -2.18 -3.18
C ASP A 144 -16.97 -1.61 -4.49
N THR A 145 -17.84 -1.53 -5.51
CA THR A 145 -17.48 -1.18 -6.87
C THR A 145 -16.85 0.21 -6.84
N ALA A 146 -15.54 0.26 -7.08
CA ALA A 146 -14.89 1.51 -7.44
C ALA A 146 -15.68 2.14 -8.60
N PRO A 147 -15.91 3.46 -8.60
CA PRO A 147 -16.65 4.10 -9.66
C PRO A 147 -16.01 3.79 -11.03
N GLU A 148 -16.79 3.35 -11.99
CA GLU A 148 -16.37 2.89 -13.32
C GLU A 148 -15.56 3.93 -14.14
N ASN A 149 -15.39 5.15 -13.61
CA ASN A 149 -14.74 6.28 -14.28
C ASN A 149 -13.33 6.60 -13.74
N GLY A 150 -12.66 5.68 -13.03
CA GLY A 150 -11.28 5.91 -12.55
C GLY A 150 -11.15 7.00 -11.46
N ALA A 151 -12.25 7.49 -10.92
CA ALA A 151 -12.23 8.50 -9.85
C ALA A 151 -12.03 7.80 -8.50
N TRP A 152 -10.95 8.18 -7.78
CA TRP A 152 -10.75 7.75 -6.40
C TRP A 152 -11.79 8.38 -5.48
N ARG A 153 -12.39 7.58 -4.60
CA ARG A 153 -13.27 8.09 -3.55
C ARG A 153 -12.44 8.86 -2.53
N ARG A 154 -12.66 10.19 -2.46
CA ARG A 154 -11.89 11.05 -1.58
C ARG A 154 -12.31 10.85 -0.12
N LEU A 155 -11.33 10.63 0.74
CA LEU A 155 -11.46 10.73 2.19
C LEU A 155 -11.32 12.20 2.61
N PRO A 156 -11.79 12.59 3.81
CA PRO A 156 -11.44 13.88 4.38
C PRO A 156 -9.93 14.09 4.40
N ASP A 157 -9.49 15.29 4.13
CA ASP A 157 -8.07 15.65 4.22
C ASP A 157 -7.61 15.45 5.68
N SER A 158 -6.38 15.02 5.88
CA SER A 158 -5.90 14.56 7.19
C SER A 158 -4.79 15.45 7.72
N PRO A 159 -4.93 16.03 8.93
CA PRO A 159 -3.85 16.74 9.60
C PRO A 159 -2.72 15.80 10.07
N ALA A 160 -2.95 14.48 10.06
CA ALA A 160 -1.90 13.51 10.34
C ALA A 160 -0.83 13.47 9.28
N LEU A 161 -1.10 13.94 8.05
CA LEU A 161 -0.17 13.85 6.92
C LEU A 161 0.46 15.22 6.62
N PRO A 162 1.73 15.25 6.14
CA PRO A 162 2.34 16.47 5.64
C PRO A 162 1.47 17.12 4.54
N PRO A 163 1.34 18.46 4.51
CA PRO A 163 0.41 19.16 3.60
C PRO A 163 0.65 18.89 2.11
N ALA A 164 1.93 18.69 1.72
CA ALA A 164 2.29 18.39 0.33
C ALA A 164 1.93 16.97 -0.09
N LEU A 165 1.70 16.05 0.87
CA LEU A 165 1.51 14.64 0.62
C LEU A 165 0.08 14.34 0.15
N SER A 166 -0.03 13.64 -0.97
CA SER A 166 -1.26 13.05 -1.48
C SER A 166 -1.07 11.56 -1.70
N VAL A 167 -1.99 10.77 -1.20
CA VAL A 167 -1.98 9.31 -1.31
C VAL A 167 -3.25 8.83 -1.98
N ARG A 168 -3.12 8.01 -3.02
CA ARG A 168 -4.20 7.26 -3.66
C ARG A 168 -3.88 5.77 -3.55
N THR A 169 -4.90 4.91 -3.63
CA THR A 169 -4.72 3.47 -3.50
C THR A 169 -5.37 2.70 -4.64
N LEU A 170 -4.74 1.59 -5.04
CA LEU A 170 -5.35 0.57 -5.88
C LEU A 170 -5.70 -0.66 -5.02
N TYR A 171 -6.61 -1.48 -5.50
CA TYR A 171 -6.94 -2.76 -4.89
C TYR A 171 -5.80 -3.77 -5.16
N SER A 172 -5.25 -4.39 -4.13
CA SER A 172 -4.33 -5.51 -4.31
C SER A 172 -5.09 -6.79 -4.64
N ASN A 173 -4.59 -7.55 -5.60
CA ASN A 173 -5.18 -8.84 -5.97
C ASN A 173 -4.69 -10.01 -5.08
N ASP A 174 -3.91 -9.68 -4.05
CA ASP A 174 -3.66 -10.54 -2.89
C ASP A 174 -4.38 -9.96 -1.67
N LEU A 175 -3.76 -9.06 -0.92
CA LEU A 175 -4.35 -8.41 0.26
C LEU A 175 -4.00 -6.93 0.30
N GLY A 176 -4.87 -6.10 0.88
CA GLY A 176 -4.65 -4.68 1.11
C GLY A 176 -4.61 -3.82 -0.15
N VAL A 177 -3.60 -2.95 -0.25
CA VAL A 177 -3.55 -1.91 -1.27
C VAL A 177 -2.16 -1.71 -1.88
N ALA A 178 -2.13 -1.23 -3.14
CA ALA A 178 -0.98 -0.51 -3.66
C ALA A 178 -1.14 0.99 -3.41
N PHE A 179 -0.04 1.69 -3.19
CA PHE A 179 -0.01 3.14 -2.96
C PHE A 179 0.49 3.90 -4.19
N LEU A 180 -0.20 5.01 -4.49
CA LEU A 180 0.22 6.04 -5.43
C LEU A 180 0.45 7.31 -4.61
N ILE A 181 1.68 7.77 -4.58
CA ILE A 181 2.10 8.84 -3.67
C ILE A 181 2.59 10.01 -4.50
N GLN A 182 2.10 11.19 -4.18
CA GLN A 182 2.59 12.45 -4.72
C GLN A 182 2.97 13.38 -3.57
N ASP A 183 4.15 13.92 -3.67
CA ASP A 183 4.67 14.99 -2.86
C ASP A 183 5.17 16.08 -3.80
N GLY A 184 4.48 17.22 -3.85
CA GLY A 184 4.83 18.44 -4.62
C GLY A 184 5.78 18.33 -5.82
N GLY A 185 6.84 17.55 -5.70
CA GLY A 185 7.89 17.34 -6.70
C GLY A 185 8.19 15.87 -7.05
N ALA A 186 7.69 14.90 -6.26
CA ALA A 186 7.96 13.47 -6.49
C ALA A 186 6.68 12.66 -6.68
N SER A 187 6.73 11.66 -7.55
CA SER A 187 5.63 10.75 -7.84
C SER A 187 6.11 9.30 -7.70
N LEU A 188 5.48 8.53 -6.80
CA LEU A 188 5.89 7.17 -6.48
C LEU A 188 4.72 6.19 -6.64
N TYR A 189 5.02 5.00 -7.15
CA TYR A 189 4.15 3.83 -7.13
C TYR A 189 4.75 2.75 -6.24
N PHE A 190 4.01 2.31 -5.23
CA PHE A 190 4.40 1.20 -4.37
C PHE A 190 3.33 0.11 -4.44
N ALA A 191 3.68 -1.01 -5.06
CA ALA A 191 2.71 -2.05 -5.40
C ALA A 191 2.17 -2.81 -4.18
N GLY A 192 2.91 -2.88 -3.04
CA GLY A 192 2.64 -3.93 -2.06
C GLY A 192 2.65 -5.28 -2.78
N ASP A 193 1.62 -6.09 -2.57
CA ASP A 193 1.47 -7.37 -3.28
C ASP A 193 0.53 -7.32 -4.48
N LEU A 194 0.23 -6.13 -4.98
CA LEU A 194 -0.45 -5.99 -6.27
C LEU A 194 0.49 -6.37 -7.40
N ASN A 195 0.29 -7.58 -7.98
CA ASN A 195 1.18 -8.13 -9.00
C ASN A 195 0.46 -9.08 -9.96
N ASN A 196 1.10 -9.41 -11.09
CA ASN A 196 0.71 -10.52 -11.94
C ASN A 196 1.31 -11.82 -11.38
N TRP A 197 0.60 -12.43 -10.43
CA TRP A 197 1.00 -13.68 -9.79
C TRP A 197 0.78 -14.86 -10.73
N TRP A 198 1.78 -15.15 -11.56
CA TRP A 198 1.70 -16.21 -12.58
C TRP A 198 2.55 -17.42 -12.17
N TRP A 199 1.90 -18.47 -11.65
CA TRP A 199 2.54 -19.68 -11.13
C TRP A 199 2.68 -20.77 -12.21
N ASP A 200 1.56 -21.35 -12.64
CA ASP A 200 1.48 -22.55 -13.49
C ASP A 200 0.84 -22.30 -14.86
N GLY A 201 0.31 -21.12 -15.11
CA GLY A 201 -0.38 -20.75 -16.34
C GLY A 201 -1.81 -21.29 -16.43
N ASP A 202 -2.42 -21.56 -15.31
CA ASP A 202 -3.77 -22.11 -15.21
C ASP A 202 -4.88 -21.04 -15.26
N ALA A 203 -6.12 -21.41 -14.91
CA ALA A 203 -7.26 -20.49 -14.90
C ALA A 203 -7.19 -19.48 -13.74
N ALA A 204 -6.62 -19.87 -12.61
CA ALA A 204 -6.44 -18.99 -11.46
C ALA A 204 -5.42 -17.87 -11.77
N ASP A 205 -4.31 -18.21 -12.39
CA ASP A 205 -3.30 -17.24 -12.84
C ASP A 205 -3.89 -16.23 -13.83
N ARG A 206 -4.72 -16.69 -14.78
CA ARG A 206 -5.40 -15.80 -15.73
C ARG A 206 -6.41 -14.86 -15.05
N ALA A 207 -7.04 -15.31 -13.98
CA ALA A 207 -7.91 -14.44 -13.17
C ALA A 207 -7.11 -13.38 -12.43
N LEU A 208 -5.97 -13.76 -11.83
CA LEU A 208 -5.05 -12.82 -11.17
C LEU A 208 -4.46 -11.79 -12.15
N GLU A 209 -4.02 -12.23 -13.34
CA GLU A 209 -3.59 -11.33 -14.42
C GLU A 209 -4.68 -10.34 -14.82
N THR A 210 -5.92 -10.82 -14.97
CA THR A 210 -7.07 -9.98 -15.34
C THR A 210 -7.33 -8.93 -14.25
N SER A 211 -7.32 -9.32 -12.98
CA SER A 211 -7.48 -8.43 -11.84
C SER A 211 -6.37 -7.39 -11.77
N TYR A 212 -5.11 -7.81 -11.89
CA TYR A 212 -3.96 -6.92 -11.92
C TYR A 212 -4.07 -5.86 -13.02
N ARG A 213 -4.31 -6.30 -14.26
CA ARG A 213 -4.47 -5.40 -15.41
C ARG A 213 -5.69 -4.49 -15.28
N HIS A 214 -6.75 -4.93 -14.60
CA HIS A 214 -7.91 -4.09 -14.30
C HIS A 214 -7.52 -2.91 -13.41
N GLU A 215 -6.73 -3.14 -12.36
CA GLU A 215 -6.26 -2.08 -11.48
C GLU A 215 -5.29 -1.12 -12.20
N LEU A 216 -4.38 -1.65 -13.00
CA LEU A 216 -3.44 -0.83 -13.77
C LEU A 216 -4.13 0.09 -14.80
N LYS A 217 -5.32 -0.26 -15.29
CA LYS A 217 -6.10 0.63 -16.18
C LYS A 217 -6.43 1.96 -15.54
N LYS A 218 -6.58 2.00 -14.20
CA LYS A 218 -6.91 3.22 -13.45
C LYS A 218 -5.78 4.26 -13.47
N ILE A 219 -4.55 3.81 -13.68
CA ILE A 219 -3.34 4.66 -13.74
C ILE A 219 -2.76 4.77 -15.15
N ARG A 220 -3.58 4.44 -16.17
CA ARG A 220 -3.13 4.49 -17.56
C ARG A 220 -2.63 5.88 -17.94
N GLY A 221 -1.38 5.93 -18.46
CA GLY A 221 -0.72 7.15 -18.90
C GLY A 221 -0.07 7.96 -17.78
N GLU A 222 -0.16 7.50 -16.52
CA GLU A 222 0.57 8.14 -15.42
C GLU A 222 2.07 7.83 -15.52
N THR A 223 2.88 8.77 -15.03
CA THR A 223 4.34 8.65 -14.98
C THR A 223 4.82 8.83 -13.56
N PHE A 224 5.69 7.92 -13.12
CA PHE A 224 6.26 7.92 -11.78
C PHE A 224 7.79 8.13 -11.84
N ASP A 225 8.33 8.84 -10.86
CA ASP A 225 9.78 8.93 -10.69
C ASP A 225 10.37 7.60 -10.27
N ALA A 226 9.69 6.89 -9.34
CA ALA A 226 10.04 5.54 -8.94
C ALA A 226 8.81 4.65 -8.77
N ALA A 227 8.92 3.39 -9.23
CA ALA A 227 7.93 2.35 -9.02
C ALA A 227 8.58 1.16 -8.30
N PHE A 228 7.96 0.70 -7.22
CA PHE A 228 8.38 -0.45 -6.44
C PHE A 228 7.44 -1.61 -6.78
N ILE A 229 7.98 -2.65 -7.42
CA ILE A 229 7.15 -3.71 -8.03
C ILE A 229 7.71 -5.08 -7.65
N PRO A 230 6.87 -6.06 -7.24
CA PRO A 230 7.31 -7.41 -6.96
C PRO A 230 7.98 -8.07 -8.18
N LEU A 231 9.12 -8.72 -7.92
CA LEU A 231 9.87 -9.52 -8.86
C LEU A 231 10.25 -10.85 -8.18
N ASP A 232 9.25 -11.70 -7.98
CA ASP A 232 9.35 -12.89 -7.15
C ASP A 232 9.99 -14.06 -7.93
N PRO A 233 11.13 -14.61 -7.48
CA PRO A 233 11.79 -15.73 -8.13
C PRO A 233 11.02 -17.05 -8.06
N ARG A 234 10.03 -17.17 -7.17
CA ARG A 234 9.24 -18.38 -6.96
C ARG A 234 8.20 -18.61 -8.05
N ILE A 235 7.72 -17.54 -8.71
CA ILE A 235 6.69 -17.65 -9.76
C ILE A 235 7.32 -17.84 -11.15
N SER A 236 6.69 -18.65 -11.97
CA SER A 236 7.20 -18.95 -13.32
C SER A 236 7.18 -17.72 -14.24
N GLY A 237 6.18 -16.84 -14.06
CA GLY A 237 6.00 -15.60 -14.80
C GLY A 237 6.55 -14.35 -14.10
N TYR A 238 7.67 -14.44 -13.39
CA TYR A 238 8.25 -13.39 -12.53
C TYR A 238 8.34 -11.99 -13.20
N TRP A 239 8.46 -11.95 -14.51
CA TRP A 239 8.60 -10.70 -15.28
C TRP A 239 7.29 -9.98 -15.57
N LYS A 240 6.15 -10.71 -15.51
CA LYS A 240 4.85 -10.22 -16.00
C LYS A 240 4.37 -8.99 -15.25
N GLY A 241 4.58 -8.91 -13.93
CA GLY A 241 4.18 -7.76 -13.14
C GLY A 241 4.79 -6.46 -13.64
N VAL A 242 6.11 -6.45 -13.83
CA VAL A 242 6.83 -5.27 -14.32
C VAL A 242 6.44 -4.96 -15.77
N GLU A 243 6.40 -5.96 -16.65
CA GLU A 243 6.06 -5.75 -18.07
C GLU A 243 4.63 -5.24 -18.24
N ASP A 244 3.67 -5.79 -17.51
CA ASP A 244 2.29 -5.33 -17.54
C ASP A 244 2.17 -3.90 -16.99
N PHE A 245 2.81 -3.58 -15.86
CA PHE A 245 2.81 -2.22 -15.33
C PHE A 245 3.26 -1.21 -16.41
N LEU A 246 4.37 -1.50 -17.09
CA LEU A 246 4.94 -0.62 -18.12
C LEU A 246 4.10 -0.53 -19.42
N GLN A 247 3.11 -1.39 -19.62
CA GLN A 247 2.10 -1.24 -20.68
C GLN A 247 1.00 -0.21 -20.33
N PHE A 248 0.78 0.05 -19.07
CA PHE A 248 -0.28 0.96 -18.61
C PHE A 248 0.25 2.30 -18.12
N ALA A 249 1.33 2.28 -17.36
CA ALA A 249 1.97 3.44 -16.79
C ALA A 249 3.46 3.45 -17.15
N SER A 250 4.17 4.49 -16.76
CA SER A 250 5.62 4.57 -16.91
C SER A 250 6.29 4.94 -15.60
N ALA A 251 7.54 4.51 -15.42
CA ALA A 251 8.38 4.92 -14.31
C ALA A 251 9.79 5.21 -14.82
N ARG A 252 10.41 6.25 -14.27
CA ARG A 252 11.81 6.56 -14.57
C ARG A 252 12.74 5.47 -14.01
N TYR A 253 12.45 5.00 -12.79
CA TYR A 253 13.16 3.92 -12.13
C TYR A 253 12.16 2.87 -11.63
N VAL A 254 12.48 1.60 -11.85
CA VAL A 254 11.77 0.47 -11.23
C VAL A 254 12.68 -0.17 -10.21
N PHE A 255 12.24 -0.18 -8.96
CA PHE A 255 12.85 -0.87 -7.84
C PHE A 255 12.19 -2.24 -7.67
N PRO A 256 12.88 -3.32 -7.99
CA PRO A 256 12.38 -4.66 -7.70
C PRO A 256 12.25 -4.87 -6.20
N MET A 257 11.20 -5.55 -5.79
CA MET A 257 10.98 -5.97 -4.41
C MET A 257 10.42 -7.39 -4.37
N HIS A 258 10.20 -7.95 -3.20
CA HIS A 258 9.62 -9.28 -3.01
C HIS A 258 10.46 -10.42 -3.65
N PHE A 259 11.78 -10.23 -3.74
CA PHE A 259 12.67 -11.22 -4.36
C PHE A 259 13.40 -12.11 -3.35
N GLU A 260 12.88 -12.17 -2.12
CA GLU A 260 13.47 -12.93 -1.01
C GLU A 260 14.96 -12.59 -0.82
N ASP A 261 15.79 -13.61 -0.67
CA ASP A 261 17.24 -13.47 -0.61
C ASP A 261 17.93 -13.80 -1.99
N ASP A 262 17.15 -13.74 -3.10
CA ASP A 262 17.67 -14.05 -4.44
C ASP A 262 17.70 -12.82 -5.38
N PRO A 263 18.67 -11.91 -5.26
CA PRO A 263 18.80 -10.76 -6.15
C PRO A 263 19.20 -11.16 -7.59
N SER A 264 19.53 -12.44 -7.85
CA SER A 264 19.86 -12.90 -9.20
C SER A 264 18.68 -12.78 -10.17
N ILE A 265 17.44 -12.76 -9.65
CA ILE A 265 16.23 -12.57 -10.44
C ILE A 265 16.23 -11.23 -11.17
N ILE A 266 16.86 -10.19 -10.60
CA ILE A 266 16.97 -8.87 -11.22
C ILE A 266 17.80 -8.96 -12.49
N ARG A 267 18.94 -9.66 -12.45
CA ARG A 267 19.78 -9.90 -13.64
C ARG A 267 19.06 -10.76 -14.69
N ARG A 268 18.22 -11.71 -14.25
CA ARG A 268 17.38 -12.50 -15.16
C ARG A 268 16.36 -11.63 -15.87
N MET A 269 15.76 -10.65 -15.17
CA MET A 269 14.83 -9.68 -15.76
C MET A 269 15.53 -8.77 -16.76
N GLU A 270 16.71 -8.22 -16.43
CA GLU A 270 17.51 -7.38 -17.33
C GLU A 270 17.93 -8.11 -18.63
N ALA A 271 18.17 -9.42 -18.55
CA ALA A 271 18.57 -10.23 -19.71
C ALA A 271 17.41 -10.52 -20.68
N ARG A 272 16.16 -10.20 -20.33
CA ARG A 272 15.01 -10.36 -21.21
C ARG A 272 15.02 -9.30 -22.32
N LYS A 273 14.85 -9.76 -23.57
CA LYS A 273 14.86 -8.87 -24.75
C LYS A 273 13.74 -7.84 -24.72
N GLU A 274 12.56 -8.27 -24.23
CA GLU A 274 11.37 -7.44 -24.13
C GLU A 274 11.60 -6.26 -23.18
N TYR A 275 12.32 -6.49 -22.09
CA TYR A 275 12.66 -5.45 -21.12
C TYR A 275 13.64 -4.42 -21.70
N GLY A 276 14.65 -4.84 -22.45
CA GLY A 276 15.68 -3.96 -23.02
C GLY A 276 15.15 -2.90 -24.00
N ALA A 277 13.88 -3.00 -24.42
CA ALA A 277 13.22 -2.02 -25.28
C ALA A 277 12.43 -0.96 -24.50
N LEU A 278 12.31 -1.06 -23.17
CA LEU A 278 11.49 -0.17 -22.35
C LEU A 278 12.27 1.08 -21.90
N PRO A 279 11.64 2.27 -21.88
CA PRO A 279 12.28 3.53 -21.51
C PRO A 279 12.34 3.73 -19.98
N THR A 280 12.66 2.67 -19.24
CA THR A 280 12.76 2.67 -17.77
C THR A 280 14.07 2.06 -17.34
N LYS A 281 14.57 2.45 -16.18
CA LYS A 281 15.75 1.87 -15.56
C LYS A 281 15.36 0.92 -14.44
N LEU A 282 15.58 -0.37 -14.63
CA LEU A 282 15.52 -1.34 -13.54
C LEU A 282 16.71 -1.11 -12.61
N VAL A 283 16.44 -0.94 -11.33
CA VAL A 283 17.47 -0.73 -10.32
C VAL A 283 18.02 -2.09 -9.90
N ARG A 284 19.33 -2.26 -10.03
CA ARG A 284 19.99 -3.49 -9.62
C ARG A 284 20.30 -3.41 -8.12
N ILE A 285 19.57 -4.17 -7.33
CA ILE A 285 19.78 -4.31 -5.90
C ILE A 285 20.58 -5.59 -5.68
N GLU A 286 21.69 -5.52 -4.97
CA GLU A 286 22.56 -6.67 -4.71
C GLU A 286 22.55 -7.11 -3.24
N LYS A 287 22.26 -6.18 -2.34
CA LYS A 287 22.28 -6.46 -0.88
C LYS A 287 21.37 -5.53 -0.09
N THR A 288 21.04 -5.94 1.12
CA THR A 288 20.36 -5.09 2.11
C THR A 288 21.22 -3.89 2.51
N GLY A 289 20.58 -2.75 2.81
CA GLY A 289 21.24 -1.49 3.15
C GLY A 289 21.84 -0.74 1.95
N GLU A 290 21.56 -1.17 0.72
CA GLU A 290 22.06 -0.50 -0.48
C GLU A 290 21.27 0.78 -0.75
N GLU A 291 22.00 1.87 -1.07
CA GLU A 291 21.45 3.20 -1.28
C GLU A 291 21.57 3.62 -2.75
N PHE A 292 20.53 4.27 -3.26
CA PHE A 292 20.43 4.74 -4.64
C PHE A 292 20.04 6.22 -4.64
N THR A 293 20.78 7.04 -5.36
CA THR A 293 20.41 8.45 -5.64
C THR A 293 19.84 8.54 -7.05
N ILE A 294 18.62 9.04 -7.16
CA ILE A 294 17.88 9.13 -8.42
C ILE A 294 17.29 10.53 -8.63
#